data_02d21e7b62022666633b751bc3535178
#
_entry.id   02d21e7b62022666633b751bc3535178
#
_cell.length_a   1.000
_cell.length_b   1.000
_cell.length_c   1.000
_cell.angle_alpha   90.00
_cell.angle_beta   90.00
_cell.angle_gamma   90.00
#
_symmetry.space_group_name_H-M   'P 1'
#
loop_
_entity.id
_entity.type
_entity.pdbx_description
1 polymer ?
#
loop_
_entity_poly.entity_id
_entity_poly.type
_entity_poly.pdbx_seq_one_letter_code
_entity_poly.pdbx_strand_id
1 'polypeptide(L)'
;VAKIKGVPGGQLNGRLDETMEKTGIAHHRHTVIGHLSKGYKQRVGLAQALVHNPQVLILDEPTVGLDPKQIIEIRELIKGLGSDHTVILSTHILPEVGMTCEKIVVINEGRIVGEGTPESLMAELKEGESLRAHISGPVEQVQPLLQSIDGVVEVIAESGRSEERRV
;
A
#
# COMPACT_ATOMS: atom_id res chain seq x y z
N VAL A 1 -25.57 4.25 -11.43
CA VAL A 1 -24.73 4.77 -10.32
C VAL A 1 -24.77 6.30 -10.30
N ALA A 2 -24.32 7.03 -11.35
CA ALA A 2 -24.22 8.49 -11.35
C ALA A 2 -25.51 9.20 -10.91
N LYS A 3 -26.67 8.80 -11.44
CA LYS A 3 -27.98 9.36 -11.03
C LYS A 3 -28.28 9.11 -9.55
N ILE A 4 -27.95 7.92 -9.03
CA ILE A 4 -28.16 7.55 -7.61
C ILE A 4 -27.28 8.41 -6.72
N LYS A 5 -26.06 8.78 -7.20
CA LYS A 5 -25.11 9.65 -6.49
C LYS A 5 -25.40 11.15 -6.69
N GLY A 6 -26.56 11.52 -7.22
CA GLY A 6 -27.02 12.90 -7.30
C GLY A 6 -26.45 13.72 -8.46
N VAL A 7 -25.84 13.11 -9.47
CA VAL A 7 -25.36 13.82 -10.65
C VAL A 7 -26.57 14.34 -11.46
N PRO A 8 -26.68 15.68 -11.68
CA PRO A 8 -27.80 16.27 -12.43
C PRO A 8 -27.88 15.72 -13.86
N GLY A 9 -29.11 15.48 -14.35
CA GLY A 9 -29.31 14.88 -15.69
C GLY A 9 -28.63 15.65 -16.82
N GLY A 10 -28.62 16.98 -16.77
CA GLY A 10 -27.96 17.84 -17.78
C GLY A 10 -26.42 17.74 -17.78
N GLN A 11 -25.81 17.31 -16.67
CA GLN A 11 -24.36 17.15 -16.52
C GLN A 11 -23.91 15.69 -16.68
N LEU A 12 -24.84 14.76 -16.77
CA LEU A 12 -24.57 13.33 -16.69
C LEU A 12 -23.56 12.84 -17.73
N ASN A 13 -23.75 13.19 -18.99
CA ASN A 13 -22.87 12.74 -20.07
C ASN A 13 -21.46 13.33 -19.93
N GLY A 14 -21.34 14.63 -19.65
CA GLY A 14 -20.04 15.28 -19.45
C GLY A 14 -19.27 14.67 -18.26
N ARG A 15 -19.95 14.41 -17.13
CA ARG A 15 -19.33 13.76 -15.96
C ARG A 15 -18.93 12.31 -16.22
N LEU A 16 -19.71 11.58 -17.02
CA LEU A 16 -19.35 10.23 -17.43
C LEU A 16 -18.09 10.24 -18.33
N ASP A 17 -18.08 11.12 -19.34
CA ASP A 17 -16.97 11.22 -20.27
C ASP A 17 -15.68 11.61 -19.53
N GLU A 18 -15.70 12.66 -18.72
CA GLU A 18 -14.57 13.10 -17.89
C GLU A 18 -14.06 11.98 -16.97
N THR A 19 -14.97 11.29 -16.28
CA THR A 19 -14.61 10.24 -15.33
C THR A 19 -14.01 9.04 -16.04
N MET A 20 -14.55 8.65 -17.20
CA MET A 20 -14.04 7.53 -18.00
C MET A 20 -12.66 7.83 -18.57
N GLU A 21 -12.40 9.07 -18.99
CA GLU A 21 -11.07 9.52 -19.42
C GLU A 21 -10.08 9.49 -18.24
N LYS A 22 -10.42 10.11 -17.10
CA LYS A 22 -9.58 10.12 -15.88
C LYS A 22 -9.20 8.70 -15.42
N THR A 23 -10.10 7.74 -15.56
CA THR A 23 -9.84 6.35 -15.13
C THR A 23 -9.31 5.45 -16.24
N GLY A 24 -9.12 5.98 -17.46
CA GLY A 24 -8.56 5.25 -18.60
C GLY A 24 -9.46 4.14 -19.15
N ILE A 25 -10.80 4.29 -19.05
CA ILE A 25 -11.77 3.30 -19.52
C ILE A 25 -12.69 3.82 -20.65
N ALA A 26 -12.42 4.99 -21.22
CA ALA A 26 -13.25 5.60 -22.26
C ALA A 26 -13.46 4.68 -23.48
N HIS A 27 -12.42 3.96 -23.89
CA HIS A 27 -12.47 3.01 -25.00
C HIS A 27 -13.34 1.76 -24.72
N HIS A 28 -13.69 1.50 -23.44
CA HIS A 28 -14.59 0.42 -23.03
C HIS A 28 -16.03 0.86 -22.78
N ARG A 29 -16.40 2.08 -23.19
CA ARG A 29 -17.73 2.67 -22.92
C ARG A 29 -18.91 1.75 -23.22
N HIS A 30 -18.83 0.98 -24.28
CA HIS A 30 -19.89 0.08 -24.74
C HIS A 30 -19.62 -1.40 -24.38
N THR A 31 -18.56 -1.68 -23.62
CA THR A 31 -18.22 -3.05 -23.21
C THR A 31 -19.00 -3.43 -21.97
N VAL A 32 -19.56 -4.62 -21.96
CA VAL A 32 -20.22 -5.18 -20.75
C VAL A 32 -19.16 -5.39 -19.68
N ILE A 33 -19.41 -4.88 -18.46
CA ILE A 33 -18.46 -4.93 -17.33
C ILE A 33 -18.00 -6.37 -17.04
N GLY A 34 -18.90 -7.35 -17.17
CA GLY A 34 -18.57 -8.77 -16.99
C GLY A 34 -17.42 -9.28 -17.88
N HIS A 35 -17.26 -8.72 -19.08
CA HIS A 35 -16.25 -9.10 -20.06
C HIS A 35 -14.91 -8.38 -19.88
N LEU A 36 -14.83 -7.40 -18.97
CA LEU A 36 -13.59 -6.67 -18.69
C LEU A 36 -12.61 -7.51 -17.89
N SER A 37 -11.31 -7.28 -18.09
CA SER A 37 -10.27 -7.80 -17.22
C SER A 37 -10.43 -7.29 -15.78
N LYS A 38 -9.77 -7.93 -14.81
CA LYS A 38 -9.83 -7.53 -13.41
C LYS A 38 -9.36 -6.08 -13.22
N GLY A 39 -8.27 -5.66 -13.87
CA GLY A 39 -7.77 -4.30 -13.83
C GLY A 39 -8.76 -3.27 -14.39
N TYR A 40 -9.42 -3.58 -15.48
CA TYR A 40 -10.49 -2.70 -16.01
C TYR A 40 -11.72 -2.66 -15.11
N LYS A 41 -12.10 -3.76 -14.47
CA LYS A 41 -13.17 -3.78 -13.45
C LYS A 41 -12.82 -2.89 -12.26
N GLN A 42 -11.56 -2.89 -11.84
CA GLN A 42 -11.07 -2.00 -10.77
C GLN A 42 -11.17 -0.52 -11.18
N ARG A 43 -10.77 -0.18 -12.41
CA ARG A 43 -10.92 1.18 -12.96
C ARG A 43 -12.39 1.62 -13.07
N VAL A 44 -13.31 0.71 -13.38
CA VAL A 44 -14.76 0.97 -13.33
C VAL A 44 -15.21 1.25 -11.90
N GLY A 45 -14.70 0.53 -10.91
CA GLY A 45 -14.94 0.79 -9.49
C GLY A 45 -14.50 2.21 -9.08
N LEU A 46 -13.29 2.61 -9.49
CA LEU A 46 -12.79 3.98 -9.28
C LEU A 46 -13.66 5.02 -9.99
N ALA A 47 -14.05 4.76 -11.24
CA ALA A 47 -14.96 5.65 -11.98
C ALA A 47 -16.31 5.82 -11.26
N GLN A 48 -16.86 4.76 -10.69
CA GLN A 48 -18.08 4.85 -9.88
C GLN A 48 -17.90 5.71 -8.63
N ALA A 49 -16.73 5.65 -7.99
CA ALA A 49 -16.42 6.49 -6.84
C ALA A 49 -16.26 7.96 -7.23
N LEU A 50 -15.70 8.26 -8.41
CA LEU A 50 -15.36 9.60 -8.89
C LEU A 50 -16.51 10.36 -9.55
N VAL A 51 -17.51 9.67 -10.12
CA VAL A 51 -18.49 10.27 -11.04
C VAL A 51 -19.27 11.46 -10.46
N HIS A 52 -19.43 11.54 -9.15
CA HIS A 52 -20.12 12.63 -8.47
C HIS A 52 -19.18 13.69 -7.87
N ASN A 53 -17.88 13.61 -8.20
CA ASN A 53 -16.83 14.53 -7.75
C ASN A 53 -16.77 14.70 -6.21
N PRO A 54 -16.56 13.64 -5.45
CA PRO A 54 -16.52 13.72 -3.99
C PRO A 54 -15.24 14.45 -3.53
N GLN A 55 -15.29 15.14 -2.40
CA GLN A 55 -14.10 15.73 -1.80
C GLN A 55 -13.17 14.66 -1.19
N VAL A 56 -13.75 13.54 -0.70
CA VAL A 56 -13.03 12.45 -0.08
C VAL A 56 -13.33 11.14 -0.81
N LEU A 57 -12.29 10.41 -1.17
CA LEU A 57 -12.35 9.07 -1.73
C LEU A 57 -11.83 8.05 -0.72
N ILE A 58 -12.58 6.99 -0.46
CA ILE A 58 -12.14 5.87 0.34
C ILE A 58 -11.99 4.66 -0.58
N LEU A 59 -10.78 4.14 -0.66
CA LEU A 59 -10.40 3.02 -1.53
C LEU A 59 -9.91 1.88 -0.65
N ASP A 60 -10.67 0.79 -0.64
CA ASP A 60 -10.33 -0.40 0.12
C ASP A 60 -9.65 -1.43 -0.78
N GLU A 61 -8.37 -1.74 -0.48
CA GLU A 61 -7.54 -2.72 -1.18
C GLU A 61 -7.58 -2.59 -2.73
N PRO A 62 -7.33 -1.40 -3.32
CA PRO A 62 -7.59 -1.17 -4.75
C PRO A 62 -6.64 -1.92 -5.70
N THR A 63 -5.57 -2.52 -5.20
CA THR A 63 -4.56 -3.26 -5.97
C THR A 63 -4.69 -4.77 -5.86
N VAL A 64 -5.56 -5.27 -4.98
CA VAL A 64 -5.70 -6.69 -4.70
C VAL A 64 -6.01 -7.53 -5.94
N GLY A 65 -5.12 -8.50 -6.19
CA GLY A 65 -5.24 -9.50 -7.26
C GLY A 65 -5.07 -8.94 -8.66
N LEU A 66 -4.41 -7.80 -8.79
CA LEU A 66 -3.88 -7.27 -10.03
C LEU A 66 -2.48 -7.83 -10.30
N ASP A 67 -2.09 -7.86 -11.56
CA ASP A 67 -0.70 -8.15 -11.93
C ASP A 67 0.22 -6.94 -11.65
N PRO A 68 1.56 -7.13 -11.57
CA PRO A 68 2.49 -6.07 -11.21
C PRO A 68 2.40 -4.80 -12.08
N LYS A 69 2.13 -4.95 -13.37
CA LYS A 69 1.97 -3.82 -14.27
C LYS A 69 0.70 -3.03 -13.96
N GLN A 70 -0.41 -3.72 -13.74
CA GLN A 70 -1.69 -3.10 -13.38
C GLN A 70 -1.62 -2.41 -12.02
N ILE A 71 -0.87 -2.96 -11.05
CA ILE A 71 -0.62 -2.32 -9.74
C ILE A 71 0.03 -0.95 -9.94
N ILE A 72 1.07 -0.86 -10.77
CA ILE A 72 1.76 0.40 -11.08
C ILE A 72 0.77 1.41 -11.69
N GLU A 73 0.01 0.97 -12.69
CA GLU A 73 -0.95 1.83 -13.39
C GLU A 73 -2.07 2.35 -12.46
N ILE A 74 -2.59 1.51 -11.56
CA ILE A 74 -3.63 1.91 -10.59
C ILE A 74 -3.05 2.88 -9.56
N ARG A 75 -1.81 2.66 -9.09
CA ARG A 75 -1.14 3.59 -8.16
C ARG A 75 -0.93 4.98 -8.77
N GLU A 76 -0.44 5.04 -10.00
CA GLU A 76 -0.27 6.32 -10.70
C GLU A 76 -1.62 7.04 -10.88
N LEU A 77 -2.68 6.30 -11.20
CA LEU A 77 -4.03 6.84 -11.24
C LEU A 77 -4.46 7.42 -9.89
N ILE A 78 -4.29 6.66 -8.79
CA ILE A 78 -4.66 7.10 -7.44
C ILE A 78 -3.86 8.34 -7.03
N LYS A 79 -2.56 8.40 -7.31
CA LYS A 79 -1.73 9.59 -7.08
C LYS A 79 -2.26 10.81 -7.82
N GLY A 80 -2.61 10.65 -9.09
CA GLY A 80 -3.19 11.73 -9.89
C GLY A 80 -4.52 12.25 -9.33
N LEU A 81 -5.29 11.41 -8.63
CA LEU A 81 -6.53 11.83 -7.96
C LEU A 81 -6.28 12.67 -6.71
N GLY A 82 -5.12 12.52 -6.06
CA GLY A 82 -4.74 13.26 -4.85
C GLY A 82 -4.66 14.77 -5.06
N SER A 83 -4.48 15.25 -6.30
CA SER A 83 -4.49 16.69 -6.61
C SER A 83 -5.86 17.36 -6.43
N ASP A 84 -6.92 16.61 -6.66
CA ASP A 84 -8.31 17.13 -6.67
C ASP A 84 -9.15 16.59 -5.49
N HIS A 85 -8.69 15.52 -4.84
CA HIS A 85 -9.44 14.80 -3.82
C HIS A 85 -8.56 14.43 -2.62
N THR A 86 -9.13 14.39 -1.44
CA THR A 86 -8.50 13.68 -0.32
C THR A 86 -8.72 12.18 -0.50
N VAL A 87 -7.65 11.40 -0.64
CA VAL A 87 -7.73 9.95 -0.86
C VAL A 87 -7.33 9.22 0.41
N ILE A 88 -8.21 8.37 0.92
CA ILE A 88 -7.94 7.41 1.99
C ILE A 88 -7.82 6.03 1.35
N LEU A 89 -6.66 5.42 1.52
CA LEU A 89 -6.32 4.12 0.94
C LEU A 89 -6.10 3.10 2.05
N SER A 90 -6.83 1.98 2.05
CA SER A 90 -6.47 0.82 2.86
C SER A 90 -5.63 -0.16 2.05
N THR A 91 -4.60 -0.71 2.66
CA THR A 91 -3.80 -1.80 2.10
C THR A 91 -3.01 -2.51 3.19
N HIS A 92 -2.70 -3.77 2.96
CA HIS A 92 -1.81 -4.56 3.81
C HIS A 92 -0.40 -4.69 3.22
N ILE A 93 -0.13 -4.01 2.10
CA ILE A 93 1.15 -4.09 1.37
C ILE A 93 1.97 -2.84 1.66
N LEU A 94 2.82 -2.92 2.69
CA LEU A 94 3.61 -1.79 3.19
C LEU A 94 4.46 -1.07 2.11
N PRO A 95 5.15 -1.76 1.18
CA PRO A 95 5.88 -1.09 0.11
C PRO A 95 5.02 -0.20 -0.81
N GLU A 96 3.73 -0.52 -0.97
CA GLU A 96 2.83 0.28 -1.80
C GLU A 96 2.48 1.61 -1.16
N VAL A 97 2.37 1.62 0.17
CA VAL A 97 2.00 2.81 0.95
C VAL A 97 3.07 3.88 0.83
N GLY A 98 4.35 3.52 1.05
CA GLY A 98 5.47 4.44 0.98
C GLY A 98 5.66 5.12 -0.37
N MET A 99 5.19 4.49 -1.45
CA MET A 99 5.28 5.07 -2.79
C MET A 99 4.05 5.89 -3.20
N THR A 100 2.95 5.81 -2.46
CA THR A 100 1.65 6.34 -2.90
C THR A 100 1.09 7.39 -1.94
N CYS A 101 1.36 7.26 -0.65
CA CYS A 101 0.75 8.06 0.40
C CYS A 101 1.74 9.04 1.02
N GLU A 102 1.29 10.26 1.33
CA GLU A 102 2.05 11.27 2.08
C GLU A 102 1.99 11.01 3.58
N LYS A 103 0.92 10.38 4.05
CA LYS A 103 0.67 10.08 5.46
C LYS A 103 0.18 8.66 5.62
N ILE A 104 0.68 7.98 6.64
CA ILE A 104 0.34 6.60 6.97
C ILE A 104 -0.25 6.55 8.38
N VAL A 105 -1.27 5.73 8.56
CA VAL A 105 -1.84 5.37 9.85
C VAL A 105 -1.80 3.85 9.95
N VAL A 106 -1.06 3.33 10.92
CA VAL A 106 -0.96 1.88 11.18
C VAL A 106 -1.98 1.49 12.24
N ILE A 107 -2.84 0.53 11.89
CA ILE A 107 -3.88 0.03 12.78
C ILE A 107 -3.57 -1.43 13.14
N ASN A 108 -3.58 -1.75 14.43
CA ASN A 108 -3.47 -3.11 14.95
C ASN A 108 -4.53 -3.33 16.02
N GLU A 109 -5.28 -4.43 15.95
CA GLU A 109 -6.34 -4.79 16.90
C GLU A 109 -7.33 -3.64 17.18
N GLY A 110 -7.69 -2.88 16.13
CA GLY A 110 -8.62 -1.75 16.23
C GLY A 110 -8.06 -0.49 16.91
N ARG A 111 -6.76 -0.41 17.13
CA ARG A 111 -6.06 0.74 17.71
C ARG A 111 -5.03 1.30 16.73
N ILE A 112 -4.85 2.62 16.74
CA ILE A 112 -3.75 3.26 16.03
C ILE A 112 -2.46 2.98 16.82
N VAL A 113 -1.50 2.32 16.18
CA VAL A 113 -0.20 1.96 16.76
C VAL A 113 0.96 2.77 16.16
N GLY A 114 0.72 3.50 15.08
CA GLY A 114 1.68 4.40 14.47
C GLY A 114 1.00 5.37 13.51
N GLU A 115 1.52 6.59 13.41
CA GLU A 115 1.02 7.62 12.50
C GLU A 115 2.17 8.54 12.10
N GLY A 116 2.35 8.75 10.80
CA GLY A 116 3.43 9.63 10.31
C GLY A 116 3.60 9.59 8.81
N THR A 117 4.71 10.17 8.35
CA THR A 117 5.15 10.00 6.96
C THR A 117 5.83 8.64 6.79
N PRO A 118 5.95 8.12 5.55
CA PRO A 118 6.71 6.90 5.30
C PRO A 118 8.12 6.92 5.91
N GLU A 119 8.80 8.06 5.79
CA GLU A 119 10.16 8.25 6.28
C GLU A 119 10.24 8.21 7.81
N SER A 120 9.30 8.90 8.51
CA SER A 120 9.29 8.92 9.98
C SER A 120 9.02 7.53 10.56
N LEU A 121 8.05 6.79 9.99
CA LEU A 121 7.74 5.45 10.44
C LEU A 121 8.87 4.45 10.15
N MET A 122 9.58 4.62 9.01
CA MET A 122 10.76 3.81 8.71
C MET A 122 11.92 4.13 9.65
N ALA A 123 12.07 5.38 10.10
CA ALA A 123 13.09 5.75 11.08
C ALA A 123 12.79 5.12 12.46
N GLU A 124 11.54 5.19 12.92
CA GLU A 124 11.11 4.52 14.17
C GLU A 124 11.34 3.01 14.15
N LEU A 125 11.12 2.37 12.98
CA LEU A 125 11.40 0.93 12.83
C LEU A 125 12.90 0.62 12.86
N LYS A 126 13.75 1.54 12.38
CA LYS A 126 15.21 1.36 12.38
C LYS A 126 15.84 1.48 13.77
N GLU A 127 15.24 2.23 14.69
CA GLU A 127 15.69 2.29 16.09
C GLU A 127 15.59 0.94 16.82
N GLY A 128 14.91 -0.04 16.23
CA GLY A 128 14.75 -1.40 16.73
C GLY A 128 15.23 -2.48 15.74
N GLU A 129 16.18 -2.19 14.84
CA GLU A 129 16.70 -3.22 13.93
C GLU A 129 17.36 -4.36 14.70
N SER A 130 16.83 -5.58 14.59
CA SER A 130 17.49 -6.79 15.05
C SER A 130 18.28 -7.44 13.93
N LEU A 131 19.56 -7.69 14.15
CA LEU A 131 20.43 -8.44 13.25
C LEU A 131 20.60 -9.87 13.76
N ARG A 132 20.29 -10.86 12.95
CA ARG A 132 20.60 -12.26 13.27
C ARG A 132 21.87 -12.69 12.54
N ALA A 133 22.92 -13.03 13.29
CA ALA A 133 24.19 -13.49 12.75
C ALA A 133 24.52 -14.90 13.24
N HIS A 134 25.07 -15.75 12.35
CA HIS A 134 25.65 -17.04 12.74
C HIS A 134 27.15 -16.86 12.91
N ILE A 135 27.62 -17.03 14.15
CA ILE A 135 29.05 -16.83 14.49
C ILE A 135 29.56 -18.12 15.14
N SER A 136 30.66 -18.63 14.63
CA SER A 136 31.35 -19.80 15.19
C SER A 136 32.34 -19.36 16.25
N GLY A 137 32.15 -19.78 17.49
CA GLY A 137 33.04 -19.46 18.62
C GLY A 137 32.38 -19.69 19.98
N PRO A 138 33.17 -19.63 21.07
CA PRO A 138 32.60 -19.72 22.42
C PRO A 138 31.74 -18.48 22.71
N VAL A 139 30.50 -18.69 23.13
CA VAL A 139 29.53 -17.61 23.42
C VAL A 139 30.10 -16.60 24.41
N GLU A 140 30.82 -17.09 25.44
CA GLU A 140 31.43 -16.28 26.49
C GLU A 140 32.47 -15.28 26.01
N GLN A 141 33.09 -15.53 24.84
CA GLN A 141 34.04 -14.62 24.21
C GLN A 141 33.39 -13.73 23.11
N VAL A 142 32.43 -14.29 22.38
CA VAL A 142 31.80 -13.59 21.25
C VAL A 142 30.79 -12.54 21.73
N GLN A 143 29.98 -12.88 22.74
CA GLN A 143 28.92 -11.99 23.23
C GLN A 143 29.45 -10.64 23.75
N PRO A 144 30.52 -10.57 24.58
CA PRO A 144 31.08 -9.29 25.02
C PRO A 144 31.68 -8.45 23.88
N LEU A 145 32.29 -9.11 22.87
CA LEU A 145 32.81 -8.43 21.71
C LEU A 145 31.71 -7.76 20.88
N LEU A 146 30.59 -8.46 20.69
CA LEU A 146 29.43 -7.89 19.97
C LEU A 146 28.80 -6.75 20.76
N GLN A 147 28.69 -6.86 22.08
CA GLN A 147 28.16 -5.79 22.94
C GLN A 147 29.07 -4.54 22.94
N SER A 148 30.36 -4.67 22.63
CA SER A 148 31.27 -3.53 22.54
C SER A 148 31.17 -2.73 21.25
N ILE A 149 30.40 -3.20 20.27
CA ILE A 149 30.21 -2.51 18.98
C ILE A 149 29.26 -1.31 19.18
N ASP A 150 29.69 -0.15 18.73
CA ASP A 150 28.90 1.07 18.81
C ASP A 150 27.55 0.89 18.07
N GLY A 151 26.44 1.23 18.74
CA GLY A 151 25.07 1.04 18.22
C GLY A 151 24.44 -0.31 18.56
N VAL A 152 25.13 -1.25 19.20
CA VAL A 152 24.55 -2.50 19.70
C VAL A 152 23.97 -2.28 21.09
N VAL A 153 22.64 -2.40 21.21
CA VAL A 153 21.91 -2.20 22.47
C VAL A 153 21.86 -3.49 23.29
N GLU A 154 21.62 -4.63 22.64
CA GLU A 154 21.49 -5.94 23.30
C GLU A 154 21.98 -7.06 22.38
N VAL A 155 22.60 -8.06 22.96
CA VAL A 155 23.04 -9.29 22.26
C VAL A 155 22.39 -10.49 22.92
N ILE A 156 21.51 -11.19 22.22
CA ILE A 156 20.85 -12.41 22.66
C ILE A 156 21.51 -13.60 21.95
N ALA A 157 22.11 -14.51 22.72
CA ALA A 157 22.64 -15.75 22.19
C ALA A 157 21.55 -16.83 22.14
N GLU A 158 21.15 -17.25 20.94
CA GLU A 158 20.30 -18.42 20.74
C GLU A 158 21.20 -19.66 20.52
N SER A 159 21.16 -20.65 21.42
CA SER A 159 21.83 -21.92 21.21
C SER A 159 21.08 -22.74 20.16
N GLY A 160 21.47 -22.60 18.89
CA GLY A 160 21.01 -23.46 17.80
C GLY A 160 21.71 -24.82 17.86
N ARG A 161 20.99 -25.93 17.97
CA ARG A 161 21.51 -27.25 17.63
C ARG A 161 21.92 -27.21 16.16
N SER A 162 23.23 -27.30 15.90
CA SER A 162 23.76 -27.62 14.59
C SER A 162 23.28 -29.02 14.18
N GLU A 163 22.26 -29.11 13.33
CA GLU A 163 22.05 -30.33 12.56
C GLU A 163 23.20 -30.48 11.57
N GLU A 164 24.21 -31.25 11.92
CA GLU A 164 25.18 -31.80 10.96
C GLU A 164 24.42 -32.71 9.99
N ARG A 165 24.05 -32.20 8.82
CA ARG A 165 23.80 -33.06 7.66
C ARG A 165 25.15 -33.46 7.11
N ARG A 166 25.58 -34.69 7.47
CA ARG A 166 26.58 -35.42 6.69
C ARG A 166 26.00 -35.74 5.31
N VAL A 167 26.68 -35.34 4.28
CA VAL A 167 26.55 -35.83 2.90
C VAL A 167 27.18 -37.19 2.77
#